data_1fcf3139b3553c88daa200328120d57c
#
_entry.id   1fcf3139b3553c88daa200328120d57c
#
_cell.length_a   1.000
_cell.length_b   1.000
_cell.length_c   1.000
_cell.angle_alpha   90.00
_cell.angle_beta   90.00
_cell.angle_gamma   90.00
#
_symmetry.space_group_name_H-M   'P 1'
#
loop_
_entity.id
_entity.type
_entity.pdbx_description
1 polymer ?
#
loop_
_entity_poly.entity_id
_entity_poly.type
_entity_poly.pdbx_seq_one_letter_code
_entity_poly.pdbx_strand_id
1 'polypeptide(L)'
;MNTNSKFKKAVTYKAIQERLRKKALKSGVNLIAPETIFLSKDTKFGKNVTINPYVVIGKKVRIGNNVEILSFSHIEGAKIENKVIIGPYALSLIHI
;
A
#
# COMPACT_ATOMS: atom_id res chain seq x y z
N MET A 1 -32.92 -5.55 -2.52
CA MET A 1 -31.88 -6.07 -2.93
C MET A 1 -30.48 -5.68 -2.60
N ASN A 2 -30.03 -6.26 -1.54
CA ASN A 2 -28.71 -5.98 -0.99
C ASN A 2 -27.57 -6.49 -1.84
N THR A 3 -27.84 -7.46 -2.72
CA THR A 3 -26.84 -8.03 -3.59
C THR A 3 -26.19 -6.99 -4.49
N ASN A 4 -27.03 -6.09 -5.07
CA ASN A 4 -26.51 -5.03 -5.94
C ASN A 4 -25.64 -4.03 -5.19
N SER A 5 -25.98 -3.76 -3.94
CA SER A 5 -25.21 -2.82 -3.12
C SER A 5 -23.81 -3.37 -2.84
N LYS A 6 -23.71 -4.65 -2.47
CA LYS A 6 -22.41 -5.28 -2.24
C LYS A 6 -21.57 -5.34 -3.49
N PHE A 7 -22.20 -5.65 -4.60
CA PHE A 7 -21.50 -5.70 -5.89
C PHE A 7 -20.94 -4.32 -6.25
N LYS A 8 -21.72 -3.26 -6.08
CA LYS A 8 -21.27 -1.90 -6.36
C LYS A 8 -20.08 -1.50 -5.47
N LYS A 9 -20.09 -1.89 -4.20
CA LYS A 9 -18.98 -1.61 -3.31
C LYS A 9 -17.70 -2.30 -3.77
N ALA A 10 -17.79 -3.54 -4.19
CA ALA A 10 -16.63 -4.28 -4.67
C ALA A 10 -16.06 -3.66 -5.94
N VAL A 11 -16.92 -3.28 -6.89
CA VAL A 11 -16.49 -2.63 -8.13
C VAL A 11 -15.85 -1.28 -7.84
N THR A 12 -16.43 -0.51 -6.93
CA THR A 12 -15.89 0.80 -6.54
C THR A 12 -14.52 0.66 -5.89
N TYR A 13 -14.38 -0.30 -4.99
CA TYR A 13 -13.10 -0.55 -4.33
C TYR A 13 -12.02 -0.90 -5.34
N LYS A 14 -12.35 -1.77 -6.27
CA LYS A 14 -11.41 -2.17 -7.33
C LYS A 14 -10.96 -0.95 -8.15
N ALA A 15 -11.90 -0.11 -8.53
CA ALA A 15 -11.60 1.10 -9.31
C ALA A 15 -10.70 2.05 -8.53
N ILE A 16 -10.96 2.21 -7.24
CA ILE A 16 -10.14 3.07 -6.38
C ILE A 16 -8.72 2.52 -6.30
N GLN A 17 -8.57 1.22 -6.10
CA GLN A 17 -7.25 0.61 -6.01
C GLN A 17 -6.48 0.76 -7.32
N GLU A 18 -7.13 0.56 -8.46
CA GLU A 18 -6.48 0.76 -9.74
C GLU A 18 -5.95 2.18 -9.90
N ARG A 19 -6.74 3.16 -9.47
CA ARG A 19 -6.32 4.57 -9.52
C ARG A 19 -5.15 4.84 -8.60
N LEU A 20 -5.19 4.32 -7.38
CA LEU A 20 -4.12 4.51 -6.40
C LEU A 20 -2.81 3.87 -6.88
N ARG A 21 -2.89 2.69 -7.46
CA ARG A 21 -1.72 2.00 -7.99
C ARG A 21 -1.10 2.78 -9.14
N LYS A 22 -1.91 3.28 -10.05
CA LYS A 22 -1.43 4.09 -11.17
C LYS A 22 -0.74 5.35 -10.67
N LYS A 23 -1.34 6.02 -9.69
CA LYS A 23 -0.78 7.22 -9.12
C LYS A 23 0.59 6.94 -8.48
N ALA A 24 0.69 5.85 -7.73
CA ALA A 24 1.93 5.45 -7.09
C ALA A 24 3.02 5.15 -8.13
N LEU A 25 2.68 4.39 -9.16
CA LEU A 25 3.62 4.06 -10.22
C LEU A 25 4.11 5.32 -10.96
N LYS A 26 3.21 6.25 -11.23
CA LYS A 26 3.59 7.52 -11.88
C LYS A 26 4.51 8.35 -11.01
N SER A 27 4.38 8.27 -9.70
CA SER A 27 5.23 9.02 -8.78
C SER A 27 6.56 8.33 -8.49
N GLY A 28 6.81 7.18 -9.11
CA GLY A 28 8.09 6.48 -9.01
C GLY A 28 8.13 5.37 -7.97
N VAL A 29 7.00 5.02 -7.36
CA VAL A 29 6.96 3.88 -6.45
C VAL A 29 7.04 2.60 -7.27
N ASN A 30 7.89 1.68 -6.86
CA ASN A 30 8.05 0.40 -7.53
C ASN A 30 7.11 -0.63 -6.91
N LEU A 31 6.02 -0.93 -7.61
CA LEU A 31 5.07 -1.95 -7.20
C LEU A 31 5.35 -3.21 -8.00
N ILE A 32 5.86 -4.25 -7.34
CA ILE A 32 6.35 -5.45 -8.03
C ILE A 32 5.21 -6.23 -8.68
N ALA A 33 4.07 -6.33 -8.00
CA ALA A 33 2.87 -6.96 -8.56
C ALA A 33 1.68 -6.10 -8.17
N PRO A 34 1.41 -5.02 -8.93
CA PRO A 34 0.43 -4.02 -8.50
C PRO A 34 -0.93 -4.58 -8.12
N GLU A 35 -1.41 -5.60 -8.84
CA GLU A 35 -2.72 -6.19 -8.59
C GLU A 35 -2.81 -6.90 -7.25
N THR A 36 -1.69 -7.17 -6.59
CA THR A 36 -1.65 -7.81 -5.27
C THR A 36 -1.37 -6.82 -4.14
N ILE A 37 -1.26 -5.54 -4.46
CA ILE A 37 -0.89 -4.51 -3.50
C ILE A 37 -2.07 -3.57 -3.31
N PHE A 38 -2.45 -3.34 -2.06
CA PHE A 38 -3.59 -2.49 -1.73
C PHE A 38 -3.12 -1.26 -0.97
N LEU A 39 -3.55 -0.10 -1.43
CA LEU A 39 -3.07 1.19 -0.93
C LEU A 39 -4.20 2.01 -0.34
N SER A 40 -3.86 3.06 0.39
CA SER A 40 -4.81 4.03 0.92
C SER A 40 -4.60 5.38 0.24
N LYS A 41 -5.64 6.21 0.26
CA LYS A 41 -5.60 7.53 -0.37
C LYS A 41 -4.61 8.46 0.32
N ASP A 42 -4.40 8.28 1.61
CA ASP A 42 -3.57 9.17 2.41
C ASP A 42 -2.12 8.71 2.57
N THR A 43 -1.74 7.64 1.89
CA THR A 43 -0.36 7.16 1.98
C THR A 43 0.61 8.17 1.38
N LYS A 44 1.66 8.49 2.12
CA LYS A 44 2.73 9.36 1.65
C LYS A 44 3.97 8.53 1.35
N PHE A 45 4.47 8.65 0.14
CA PHE A 45 5.64 7.90 -0.31
C PHE A 45 6.84 8.81 -0.45
N GLY A 46 7.99 8.36 0.06
CA GLY A 46 9.27 8.97 -0.25
C GLY A 46 9.79 8.51 -1.61
N LYS A 47 11.08 8.70 -1.84
CA LYS A 47 11.73 8.32 -3.08
C LYS A 47 12.31 6.91 -2.97
N ASN A 48 12.35 6.21 -4.10
CA ASN A 48 12.96 4.88 -4.20
C ASN A 48 12.32 3.89 -3.21
N VAL A 49 11.00 3.79 -3.27
CA VAL A 49 10.23 2.85 -2.45
C VAL A 49 9.85 1.65 -3.30
N THR A 50 10.09 0.46 -2.78
CA THR A 50 9.72 -0.79 -3.44
C THR A 50 8.74 -1.55 -2.55
N ILE A 51 7.61 -1.95 -3.14
CA ILE A 51 6.60 -2.73 -2.44
C ILE A 51 6.45 -4.06 -3.16
N ASN A 52 6.69 -5.14 -2.43
CA ASN A 52 6.64 -6.49 -2.97
C ASN A 52 5.20 -7.02 -3.00
N PRO A 53 4.95 -8.18 -3.64
CA PRO A 53 3.59 -8.72 -3.77
C PRO A 53 2.92 -8.97 -2.42
N TYR A 54 1.59 -8.87 -2.41
CA TYR A 54 0.75 -9.20 -1.25
C TYR A 54 1.06 -8.31 -0.05
N VAL A 55 1.02 -7.00 -0.26
CA VAL A 55 1.20 -6.02 0.79
C VAL A 55 -0.05 -5.15 0.86
N VAL A 56 -0.50 -4.87 2.08
CA VAL A 56 -1.61 -3.97 2.35
C VAL A 56 -1.10 -2.76 3.11
N ILE A 57 -1.31 -1.59 2.54
CA ILE A 57 -0.99 -0.32 3.21
C ILE A 57 -2.29 0.32 3.63
N GLY A 58 -2.57 0.30 4.92
CA GLY A 58 -3.76 0.92 5.49
C GLY A 58 -3.63 2.42 5.66
N LYS A 59 -4.51 2.99 6.46
CA LYS A 59 -4.57 4.44 6.65
C LYS A 59 -3.42 4.94 7.51
N LYS A 60 -3.11 6.23 7.34
CA LYS A 60 -2.14 6.96 8.17
C LYS A 60 -0.75 6.34 8.12
N VAL A 61 -0.29 6.04 6.90
CA VAL A 61 1.05 5.51 6.70
C VAL A 61 1.90 6.53 5.95
N ARG A 62 3.08 6.79 6.48
CA ARG A 62 4.08 7.65 5.82
C ARG A 62 5.34 6.84 5.62
N ILE A 63 5.79 6.75 4.38
CA ILE A 63 6.94 5.93 4.01
C ILE A 63 8.08 6.83 3.59
N GLY A 64 9.24 6.63 4.21
CA GLY A 64 10.43 7.41 3.91
C GLY A 64 11.10 7.03 2.60
N ASN A 65 12.34 7.46 2.42
CA ASN A 65 13.12 7.19 1.20
C ASN A 65 13.87 5.87 1.33
N ASN A 66 14.06 5.20 0.19
CA ASN A 66 14.86 3.97 0.13
C ASN A 66 14.31 2.89 1.06
N VAL A 67 13.00 2.68 1.00
CA VAL A 67 12.29 1.71 1.81
C VAL A 67 11.86 0.55 0.94
N GLU A 68 12.00 -0.65 1.48
CA GLU A 68 11.48 -1.85 0.83
C GLU A 68 10.52 -2.55 1.79
N ILE A 69 9.33 -2.88 1.30
CA ILE A 69 8.33 -3.60 2.07
C ILE A 69 8.19 -4.99 1.48
N LEU A 70 8.52 -5.99 2.26
CA LEU A 70 8.51 -7.38 1.82
C LEU A 70 7.10 -7.97 1.91
N SER A 71 6.90 -9.06 1.18
CA SER A 71 5.58 -9.67 0.99
C SER A 71 4.89 -10.07 2.29
N PHE A 72 3.56 -10.11 2.22
CA PHE A 72 2.68 -10.52 3.30
C PHE A 72 2.76 -9.60 4.51
N SER A 73 2.96 -8.30 4.27
CA SER A 73 2.97 -7.30 5.32
C SER A 73 1.70 -6.46 5.25
N HIS A 74 1.20 -6.09 6.43
CA HIS A 74 0.06 -5.19 6.56
C HIS A 74 0.47 -4.05 7.49
N ILE A 75 0.56 -2.85 6.94
CA ILE A 75 1.06 -1.69 7.67
C ILE A 75 -0.05 -0.66 7.77
N GLU A 76 -0.27 -0.18 8.97
CA GLU A 76 -1.33 0.78 9.24
C GLU A 76 -0.92 1.68 10.39
N GLY A 77 -1.21 2.98 10.26
CA GLY A 77 -0.92 3.93 11.31
C GLY A 77 0.57 4.04 11.65
N ALA A 78 1.43 3.92 10.66
CA ALA A 78 2.86 3.82 10.89
C ALA A 78 3.65 4.89 10.15
N LYS A 79 4.75 5.31 10.75
CA LYS A 79 5.75 6.12 10.08
C LYS A 79 6.99 5.28 9.87
N ILE A 80 7.35 5.06 8.61
CA ILE A 80 8.51 4.25 8.24
C ILE A 80 9.66 5.20 7.90
N GLU A 81 10.75 5.05 8.61
CA GLU A 81 11.93 5.88 8.42
C GLU A 81 12.68 5.53 7.14
N ASN A 82 13.69 6.33 6.79
CA ASN A 82 14.47 6.09 5.59
C ASN A 82 15.33 4.84 5.71
N LYS A 83 15.59 4.19 4.58
CA LYS A 83 16.51 3.05 4.49
C LYS A 83 16.11 1.87 5.36
N VAL A 84 14.82 1.58 5.39
CA VAL A 84 14.26 0.49 6.20
C VAL A 84 13.74 -0.61 5.29
N ILE A 85 13.98 -1.86 5.68
CA ILE A 85 13.38 -3.03 5.06
C ILE A 85 12.41 -3.63 6.07
N ILE A 86 11.13 -3.77 5.65
CA ILE A 86 10.08 -4.23 6.54
C ILE A 86 9.57 -5.57 6.09
N GLY A 87 9.35 -6.46 7.06
CA GLY A 87 8.81 -7.77 6.81
C GLY A 87 9.87 -8.80 6.47
N PRO A 88 9.46 -9.94 5.90
CA PRO A 88 8.07 -10.27 5.59
C PRO A 88 7.22 -10.48 6.84
N TYR A 89 5.88 -10.52 6.64
CA TYR A 89 4.91 -10.75 7.71
C TYR A 89 4.87 -9.68 8.78
N ALA A 90 5.13 -8.43 8.42
CA ALA A 90 5.01 -7.32 9.36
C ALA A 90 3.55 -6.92 9.52
N LEU A 91 3.13 -6.62 10.77
CA LEU A 91 1.77 -6.22 11.07
C LEU A 91 1.74 -4.95 11.91
N SER A 92 0.98 -3.96 11.44
CA SER A 92 0.57 -2.78 12.23
C SER A 92 1.66 -2.16 13.09
N LEU A 93 2.82 -1.97 12.51
CA LEU A 93 3.93 -1.35 13.24
C LEU A 93 3.70 0.16 13.31
N ILE A 94 3.95 0.73 14.49
CA ILE A 94 3.65 2.15 14.72
C ILE A 94 4.78 3.06 14.26
N HIS A 95 6.01 2.66 14.49
CA HIS A 95 7.17 3.51 14.17
C HIS A 95 8.36 2.63 13.81
N ILE A 96 8.86 2.82 12.59
CA ILE A 96 9.93 1.95 12.09
C ILE A 96 11.04 2.78 11.45
#